data_99afe93304c12158dad741d35c8f4165
#
_entry.id   99afe93304c12158dad741d35c8f4165
#
_cell.length_a   1.000
_cell.length_b   1.000
_cell.length_c   1.000
_cell.angle_alpha   90.00
_cell.angle_beta   90.00
_cell.angle_gamma   90.00
#
_symmetry.space_group_name_H-M   'P 1'
#
loop_
_entity.id
_entity.type
_entity.pdbx_description
1 polymer ?
#
loop_
_entity_poly.entity_id
_entity_poly.type
_entity_poly.pdbx_seq_one_letter_code
_entity_poly.pdbx_strand_id
1 'polypeptide(L)'
;MGICVRDLKHVAKAVLGCELENDGDHVRYSLKVSGRFIANFKFSRSWKGNYQIEEFILHKQAQSMHCSLQTWKGLLQGRISKQKYFQELLKQELINQAEFEMLCE
;
A
#
# COMPACT_ATOMS: atom_id res chain seq x y z
N MET A 1 15.65 -6.52 10.04
CA MET A 1 14.49 -6.04 10.76
C MET A 1 13.23 -6.33 9.98
N GLY A 2 12.20 -6.78 10.67
CA GLY A 2 10.95 -7.11 10.02
C GLY A 2 10.04 -5.91 9.78
N ILE A 3 9.01 -6.15 9.03
CA ILE A 3 7.95 -5.18 8.77
C ILE A 3 6.79 -5.52 9.69
N CYS A 4 6.21 -4.53 10.37
CA CYS A 4 5.12 -4.76 11.31
C CYS A 4 3.86 -4.00 10.91
N VAL A 5 2.76 -4.27 11.60
CA VAL A 5 1.46 -3.64 11.33
C VAL A 5 1.55 -2.11 11.37
N ARG A 6 2.36 -1.57 12.27
CA ARG A 6 2.54 -0.12 12.38
C ARG A 6 3.06 0.48 11.06
N ASP A 7 3.97 -0.25 10.38
CA ASP A 7 4.50 0.19 9.09
C ASP A 7 3.40 0.20 8.02
N LEU A 8 2.52 -0.80 8.04
CA LEU A 8 1.40 -0.87 7.11
C LEU A 8 0.48 0.34 7.27
N LYS A 9 0.13 0.65 8.52
CA LYS A 9 -0.76 1.78 8.81
C LYS A 9 -0.12 3.12 8.42
N HIS A 10 1.16 3.27 8.69
CA HIS A 10 1.89 4.50 8.35
C HIS A 10 1.89 4.73 6.83
N VAL A 11 2.24 3.71 6.06
CA VAL A 11 2.28 3.85 4.60
C VAL A 11 0.88 4.13 4.05
N ALA A 12 -0.13 3.42 4.54
CA ALA A 12 -1.49 3.63 4.07
C ALA A 12 -1.97 5.05 4.32
N LYS A 13 -1.76 5.58 5.52
CA LYS A 13 -2.31 6.88 5.92
C LYS A 13 -1.42 8.05 5.53
N ALA A 14 -0.12 7.96 5.82
CA ALA A 14 0.78 9.11 5.70
C ALA A 14 1.47 9.20 4.34
N VAL A 15 1.67 8.06 3.66
CA VAL A 15 2.39 8.04 2.40
C VAL A 15 1.45 7.98 1.21
N LEU A 16 0.51 7.04 1.20
CA LEU A 16 -0.35 6.80 0.04
C LEU A 16 -1.73 7.46 0.14
N GLY A 17 -2.16 7.86 1.33
CA GLY A 17 -3.47 8.48 1.50
C GLY A 17 -4.63 7.52 1.25
N CYS A 18 -4.48 6.26 1.65
CA CYS A 18 -5.52 5.26 1.47
C CYS A 18 -6.69 5.50 2.41
N GLU A 19 -7.87 5.05 2.00
CA GLU A 19 -9.08 5.09 2.84
C GLU A 19 -9.16 3.81 3.65
N LEU A 20 -9.55 3.98 4.92
CA LEU A 20 -9.76 2.84 5.81
C LEU A 20 -11.16 2.28 5.61
N GLU A 21 -11.23 0.97 5.42
CA GLU A 21 -12.51 0.26 5.34
C GLU A 21 -12.48 -0.90 6.33
N ASN A 22 -13.59 -1.10 7.03
CA ASN A 22 -13.74 -2.25 7.92
C ASN A 22 -14.32 -3.42 7.12
N ASP A 23 -13.68 -4.57 7.24
CA ASP A 23 -14.05 -5.75 6.48
C ASP A 23 -14.05 -6.98 7.41
N GLY A 24 -15.06 -7.04 8.29
CA GLY A 24 -15.18 -8.13 9.26
C GLY A 24 -13.97 -8.22 10.18
N ASP A 25 -13.24 -9.33 10.10
CA ASP A 25 -12.06 -9.58 10.93
C ASP A 25 -10.80 -8.93 10.37
N HIS A 26 -10.92 -8.20 9.27
CA HIS A 26 -9.77 -7.58 8.61
C HIS A 26 -9.89 -6.05 8.62
N VAL A 27 -8.72 -5.41 8.64
CA VAL A 27 -8.59 -3.99 8.35
C VAL A 27 -8.15 -3.89 6.89
N ARG A 28 -8.90 -3.14 6.09
CA ARG A 28 -8.58 -2.95 4.68
C ARG A 28 -8.31 -1.48 4.41
N TYR A 29 -7.23 -1.22 3.69
CA TYR A 29 -6.93 0.12 3.18
C TYR A 29 -7.05 0.10 1.67
N SER A 30 -7.79 1.05 1.11
CA SER A 30 -8.04 1.15 -0.32
C SER A 30 -7.44 2.42 -0.88
N LEU A 31 -6.73 2.28 -1.99
CA LEU A 31 -6.19 3.42 -2.74
C LEU A 31 -7.18 3.77 -3.83
N LYS A 32 -7.71 5.00 -3.77
CA LYS A 32 -8.61 5.52 -4.79
C LYS A 32 -7.97 6.74 -5.42
N VAL A 33 -8.08 6.84 -6.73
CA VAL A 33 -7.56 7.96 -7.49
C VAL A 33 -8.65 8.48 -8.40
N SER A 34 -8.95 9.76 -8.30
CA SER A 34 -10.02 10.39 -9.09
C SER A 34 -11.36 9.65 -8.95
N GLY A 35 -11.65 9.18 -7.72
CA GLY A 35 -12.89 8.46 -7.43
C GLY A 35 -12.90 7.01 -7.87
N ARG A 36 -11.82 6.51 -8.50
CA ARG A 36 -11.73 5.13 -8.95
C ARG A 36 -10.93 4.29 -7.94
N PHE A 37 -11.41 3.09 -7.70
CA PHE A 37 -10.68 2.11 -6.91
C PHE A 37 -9.49 1.59 -7.74
N ILE A 38 -8.28 1.68 -7.20
CA ILE A 38 -7.06 1.27 -7.88
C ILE A 38 -6.47 0.02 -7.26
N ALA A 39 -6.30 0.01 -5.93
CA ALA A 39 -5.58 -1.05 -5.25
C ALA A 39 -6.02 -1.11 -3.79
N ASN A 40 -5.73 -2.22 -3.13
CA ASN A 40 -5.98 -2.32 -1.70
C ASN A 40 -5.01 -3.32 -1.07
N PHE A 41 -4.97 -3.30 0.25
CA PHE A 41 -4.35 -4.38 1.01
C PHE A 41 -5.09 -4.51 2.35
N LYS A 42 -4.93 -5.68 2.97
CA LYS A 42 -5.61 -5.95 4.23
C LYS A 42 -4.70 -6.73 5.17
N PHE A 43 -5.06 -6.71 6.45
CA PHE A 43 -4.39 -7.49 7.48
C PHE A 43 -5.39 -7.78 8.60
N SER A 44 -5.05 -8.72 9.48
CA SER A 44 -5.96 -9.12 10.56
C SER A 44 -6.13 -7.99 11.58
N ARG A 45 -7.39 -7.73 11.94
CA ARG A 45 -7.70 -6.72 12.95
C ARG A 45 -7.11 -7.08 14.32
N SER A 46 -6.94 -8.37 14.59
CA SER A 46 -6.42 -8.84 15.88
C SER A 46 -4.92 -8.61 16.06
N TRP A 47 -4.20 -8.31 14.98
CA TRP A 47 -2.76 -8.08 15.06
C TRP A 47 -2.46 -6.73 15.69
N LYS A 48 -1.55 -6.73 16.67
CA LYS A 48 -1.11 -5.49 17.31
C LYS A 48 -0.12 -4.74 16.44
N GLY A 49 0.12 -3.46 16.77
CA GLY A 49 0.99 -2.62 15.97
C GLY A 49 2.40 -3.15 15.76
N ASN A 50 2.93 -3.91 16.73
CA ASN A 50 4.29 -4.48 16.64
C ASN A 50 4.29 -5.91 16.07
N TYR A 51 3.15 -6.43 15.64
CA TYR A 51 3.08 -7.75 15.03
C TYR A 51 3.88 -7.77 13.72
N GLN A 52 4.78 -8.74 13.60
CA GLN A 52 5.65 -8.90 12.42
C GLN A 52 4.87 -9.57 11.29
N ILE A 53 4.91 -8.96 10.10
CA ILE A 53 4.19 -9.49 8.95
C ILE A 53 5.05 -10.53 8.23
N GLU A 54 4.50 -11.71 8.02
CA GLU A 54 5.21 -12.79 7.33
C GLU A 54 5.36 -12.47 5.84
N GLU A 55 6.42 -13.00 5.24
CA GLU A 55 6.74 -12.65 3.86
C GLU A 55 5.65 -13.04 2.87
N PHE A 56 4.99 -14.19 3.08
CA PHE A 56 3.93 -14.58 2.16
C PHE A 56 2.73 -13.63 2.22
N ILE A 57 2.48 -13.01 3.38
CA ILE A 57 1.43 -12.00 3.51
C ILE A 57 1.84 -10.73 2.75
N LEU A 58 3.10 -10.30 2.90
CA LEU A 58 3.62 -9.15 2.17
C LEU A 58 3.53 -9.38 0.66
N HIS A 59 3.80 -10.60 0.21
CA HIS A 59 3.70 -10.93 -1.21
C HIS A 59 2.28 -10.78 -1.73
N LYS A 60 1.29 -11.28 -0.98
CA LYS A 60 -0.12 -11.12 -1.33
C LYS A 60 -0.53 -9.65 -1.36
N GLN A 61 -0.07 -8.89 -0.37
CA GLN A 61 -0.36 -7.45 -0.32
C GLN A 61 0.23 -6.72 -1.53
N ALA A 62 1.47 -7.05 -1.90
CA ALA A 62 2.10 -6.44 -3.07
C ALA A 62 1.30 -6.72 -4.34
N GLN A 63 0.81 -7.95 -4.51
CA GLN A 63 -0.04 -8.30 -5.65
C GLN A 63 -1.31 -7.46 -5.68
N SER A 64 -1.96 -7.31 -4.53
CA SER A 64 -3.19 -6.50 -4.44
C SER A 64 -2.91 -5.02 -4.67
N MET A 65 -1.70 -4.56 -4.36
CA MET A 65 -1.28 -3.17 -4.58
C MET A 65 -0.67 -2.96 -5.96
N HIS A 66 -0.64 -4.00 -6.81
CA HIS A 66 -0.16 -3.93 -8.20
C HIS A 66 1.30 -3.48 -8.29
N CYS A 67 2.14 -3.94 -7.36
CA CYS A 67 3.57 -3.64 -7.39
C CYS A 67 4.38 -4.88 -7.05
N SER A 68 5.70 -4.80 -7.24
CA SER A 68 6.59 -5.89 -6.88
C SER A 68 6.72 -5.99 -5.36
N LEU A 69 7.10 -7.18 -4.90
CA LEU A 69 7.37 -7.38 -3.48
C LEU A 69 8.46 -6.42 -2.98
N GLN A 70 9.49 -6.21 -3.81
CA GLN A 70 10.59 -5.30 -3.45
C GLN A 70 10.10 -3.87 -3.28
N THR A 71 9.22 -3.39 -4.16
CA THR A 71 8.65 -2.07 -4.04
C THR A 71 7.79 -1.94 -2.80
N TRP A 72 6.96 -2.94 -2.54
CA TRP A 72 6.09 -2.92 -1.35
C TRP A 72 6.91 -2.91 -0.06
N LYS A 73 7.89 -3.82 0.04
CA LYS A 73 8.76 -3.85 1.22
C LYS A 73 9.56 -2.56 1.38
N GLY A 74 10.05 -2.02 0.27
CA GLY A 74 10.81 -0.77 0.27
C GLY A 74 9.99 0.42 0.77
N LEU A 75 8.72 0.49 0.33
CA LEU A 75 7.79 1.51 0.84
C LEU A 75 7.60 1.38 2.34
N LEU A 76 7.33 0.15 2.80
CA LEU A 76 7.04 -0.11 4.21
C LEU A 76 8.25 0.17 5.10
N GLN A 77 9.45 0.00 4.58
CA GLN A 77 10.70 0.24 5.30
C GLN A 77 11.25 1.64 5.11
N GLY A 78 10.57 2.47 4.33
CA GLY A 78 11.01 3.85 4.09
C GLY A 78 12.18 3.99 3.14
N ARG A 79 12.54 2.94 2.39
CA ARG A 79 13.66 2.95 1.43
C ARG A 79 13.25 3.35 0.03
N ILE A 80 11.98 3.21 -0.30
CA ILE A 80 11.43 3.53 -1.62
C ILE A 80 10.38 4.61 -1.44
N SER A 81 10.41 5.63 -2.30
CA SER A 81 9.47 6.73 -2.23
C SER A 81 8.12 6.39 -2.87
N LYS A 82 7.10 7.16 -2.53
CA LYS A 82 5.79 7.01 -3.16
C LYS A 82 5.84 7.23 -4.67
N GLN A 83 6.75 8.09 -5.15
CA GLN A 83 6.92 8.32 -6.59
C GLN A 83 7.25 7.03 -7.33
N LYS A 84 8.14 6.22 -6.75
CA LYS A 84 8.50 4.94 -7.37
C LYS A 84 7.29 4.02 -7.47
N TYR A 85 6.48 3.96 -6.41
CA TYR A 85 5.27 3.14 -6.42
C TYR A 85 4.28 3.65 -7.49
N PHE A 86 4.03 4.96 -7.51
CA PHE A 86 3.08 5.51 -8.49
C PHE A 86 3.58 5.37 -9.92
N GLN A 87 4.90 5.36 -10.15
CA GLN A 87 5.46 5.07 -11.45
C GLN A 87 5.10 3.66 -11.93
N GLU A 88 5.09 2.70 -11.02
CA GLU A 88 4.68 1.34 -11.37
C GLU A 88 3.22 1.28 -11.77
N LEU A 89 2.36 2.03 -11.08
CA LEU A 89 0.95 2.12 -11.45
C LEU A 89 0.78 2.80 -12.82
N LEU A 90 1.55 3.84 -13.08
CA LEU A 90 1.51 4.55 -14.34
C LEU A 90 1.92 3.65 -15.52
N LYS A 91 2.98 2.85 -15.33
CA LYS A 91 3.44 1.90 -16.35
C LYS A 91 2.38 0.86 -16.69
N GLN A 92 1.57 0.49 -15.73
CA GLN A 92 0.47 -0.47 -15.91
C GLN A 92 -0.80 0.20 -16.43
N GLU A 93 -0.76 1.50 -16.61
CA GLU A 93 -1.90 2.30 -17.08
C GLU A 93 -3.08 2.27 -16.11
N LEU A 94 -2.81 2.01 -14.83
CA LEU A 94 -3.82 2.06 -13.78
C LEU A 94 -4.13 3.49 -13.37
N ILE A 95 -3.18 4.40 -13.59
CA ILE A 95 -3.35 5.85 -13.44
C ILE A 95 -2.77 6.53 -14.68
N ASN A 96 -3.22 7.75 -14.94
CA ASN A 96 -2.70 8.51 -16.05
C ASN A 96 -1.63 9.51 -15.60
N GLN A 97 -1.00 10.20 -16.55
CA GLN A 97 0.10 11.12 -16.27
C GLN A 97 -0.33 12.26 -15.35
N ALA A 98 -1.51 12.82 -15.55
CA ALA A 98 -1.99 13.92 -14.72
C ALA A 98 -2.21 13.45 -13.27
N GLU A 99 -2.75 12.25 -13.11
CA GLU A 99 -2.95 11.66 -11.79
C GLU A 99 -1.61 11.39 -11.10
N PHE A 100 -0.64 10.88 -11.86
CA PHE A 100 0.70 10.64 -11.33
C PHE A 100 1.33 11.93 -10.80
N GLU A 101 1.26 13.01 -11.57
CA GLU A 101 1.82 14.29 -11.17
C GLU A 101 1.14 14.83 -9.91
N MET A 102 -0.18 14.69 -9.83
CA MET A 102 -0.95 15.11 -8.67
C MET A 102 -0.55 14.31 -7.41
N LEU A 103 -0.41 13.00 -7.55
CA LEU A 103 -0.10 12.13 -6.42
C LEU A 103 1.33 12.32 -5.89
N CYS A 104 2.23 12.78 -6.75
CA CYS A 104 3.64 12.96 -6.38
C CYS A 104 3.95 14.35 -5.82
N GLU A 105 2.96 15.21 -5.75
CA GLU A 105 3.14 16.55 -5.16
C GLU A 105 3.46 16.51 -3.67
#